data_99df6a84d7eb07a8d972589b4de85879
#
_entry.id   99df6a84d7eb07a8d972589b4de85879
#
_cell.length_a   1.000
_cell.length_b   1.000
_cell.length_c   1.000
_cell.angle_alpha   90.00
_cell.angle_beta   90.00
_cell.angle_gamma   90.00
#
_symmetry.space_group_name_H-M   'P 1'
#
loop_
_entity.id
_entity.type
_entity.pdbx_description
1 polymer ?
#
loop_
_entity_poly.entity_id
_entity_poly.type
_entity_poly.pdbx_seq_one_letter_code
_entity_poly.pdbx_strand_id
1 'polypeptide(L)'
;MANRIILNETSYHGQGAILSITEEAKLRGFKKAFVCSDPDLIKFNVTKKVTDLLDKEGLEYEIYSDIKANPTIENVQSGVEAFKKSGADYIIAIGGGSSMDTSKAIGIIITNPEFEDVRSLEGLSPTKNTCVPIFAVPTTAGTAAEVTINYVITDVEKKRKFVCVDPHDIPVVAFVDPDMMSSMPKGLTASTGMDALTHAIEGYTTKGANIITDMFNLKAIELIAKSLRGAVENTAEGREGMAIGQYLTGMGFSNCGLGIVHSMAHGLGALYDTPHGVANAIILPTVMEYNADAVGEKLRDVAKAMGVEGTEKMSEAEYKKAAVDAVKKLSEDVGIPKDLKEIVKPEDVDFLSQSAMDDACRPGNPRDPKFEEIKELFLSLM
;
A
#
# COMPACT_ATOMS: atom_id res chain seq x y z
N MET A 1 23.82 -9.51 9.48
CA MET A 1 23.52 -9.73 8.05
C MET A 1 23.39 -8.37 7.37
N ALA A 2 23.67 -8.27 6.06
CA ALA A 2 23.45 -7.01 5.34
C ALA A 2 21.96 -6.81 5.06
N ASN A 3 21.47 -5.59 5.22
CA ASN A 3 20.11 -5.22 4.86
C ASN A 3 20.10 -4.69 3.42
N ARG A 4 19.18 -5.20 2.59
CA ARG A 4 18.95 -4.71 1.24
C ARG A 4 17.88 -3.64 1.27
N ILE A 5 18.10 -2.52 0.60
CA ILE A 5 17.12 -1.45 0.42
C ILE A 5 16.91 -1.23 -1.08
N ILE A 6 15.65 -1.27 -1.52
CA ILE A 6 15.25 -1.07 -2.90
C ILE A 6 14.29 0.10 -2.94
N LEU A 7 14.59 1.08 -3.79
CA LEU A 7 13.81 2.30 -3.98
C LEU A 7 13.70 2.59 -5.48
N ASN A 8 12.80 3.52 -5.87
CA ASN A 8 12.76 4.03 -7.24
C ASN A 8 14.12 4.63 -7.65
N GLU A 9 14.43 4.61 -8.93
CA GLU A 9 15.59 5.36 -9.47
C GLU A 9 15.41 6.87 -9.27
N THR A 10 14.16 7.35 -9.47
CA THR A 10 13.80 8.77 -9.35
C THR A 10 12.41 8.90 -8.75
N SER A 11 12.18 9.95 -7.98
CA SER A 11 10.84 10.34 -7.54
C SER A 11 10.67 11.86 -7.49
N TYR A 12 9.50 12.31 -7.91
CA TYR A 12 9.07 13.71 -7.89
C TYR A 12 7.97 13.89 -6.87
N HIS A 13 8.06 14.91 -6.03
CA HIS A 13 7.14 15.13 -4.91
C HIS A 13 6.59 16.55 -4.89
N GLY A 14 5.31 16.67 -4.50
CA GLY A 14 4.64 17.95 -4.32
C GLY A 14 3.73 18.31 -5.49
N GLN A 15 3.04 19.44 -5.33
CA GLN A 15 2.09 19.94 -6.30
C GLN A 15 2.75 20.16 -7.66
N GLY A 16 2.17 19.61 -8.71
CA GLY A 16 2.71 19.69 -10.07
C GLY A 16 3.79 18.67 -10.39
N ALA A 17 4.05 17.69 -9.54
CA ALA A 17 5.03 16.61 -9.79
C ALA A 17 4.78 15.91 -11.14
N ILE A 18 3.51 15.75 -11.56
CA ILE A 18 3.15 15.14 -12.85
C ILE A 18 3.67 15.93 -14.07
N LEU A 19 3.99 17.20 -13.92
CA LEU A 19 4.52 18.02 -15.04
C LEU A 19 5.90 17.52 -15.52
N SER A 20 6.62 16.76 -14.69
CA SER A 20 7.91 16.18 -15.05
C SER A 20 7.79 14.88 -15.88
N ILE A 21 6.59 14.31 -16.05
CA ILE A 21 6.39 13.02 -16.75
C ILE A 21 6.95 13.06 -18.17
N THR A 22 6.65 14.12 -18.92
CA THR A 22 7.03 14.21 -20.33
C THR A 22 8.52 14.46 -20.54
N GLU A 23 9.15 15.22 -19.64
CA GLU A 23 10.60 15.42 -19.64
C GLU A 23 11.32 14.11 -19.31
N GLU A 24 10.89 13.40 -18.27
CA GLU A 24 11.47 12.13 -17.86
C GLU A 24 11.34 11.06 -18.95
N ALA A 25 10.18 10.98 -19.63
CA ALA A 25 9.97 10.07 -20.75
C ALA A 25 10.94 10.36 -21.91
N LYS A 26 11.13 11.64 -22.25
CA LYS A 26 12.07 12.07 -23.30
C LYS A 26 13.53 11.79 -22.92
N LEU A 27 13.92 12.06 -21.68
CA LEU A 27 15.28 11.77 -21.18
C LEU A 27 15.62 10.28 -21.26
N ARG A 28 14.65 9.42 -20.99
CA ARG A 28 14.82 7.96 -21.10
C ARG A 28 14.67 7.42 -22.52
N GLY A 29 14.27 8.27 -23.48
CA GLY A 29 14.12 7.93 -24.89
C GLY A 29 12.87 7.09 -25.19
N PHE A 30 11.88 7.08 -24.29
CA PHE A 30 10.60 6.38 -24.46
C PHE A 30 9.76 6.99 -25.59
N LYS A 31 9.00 6.14 -26.29
CA LYS A 31 8.26 6.51 -27.52
C LYS A 31 6.76 6.49 -27.32
N LYS A 32 6.23 5.43 -26.74
CA LYS A 32 4.79 5.22 -26.60
C LYS A 32 4.45 4.66 -25.23
N ALA A 33 3.57 5.35 -24.51
CA ALA A 33 3.09 4.92 -23.19
C ALA A 33 1.94 3.93 -23.27
N PHE A 34 1.93 2.93 -22.41
CA PHE A 34 0.75 2.15 -22.07
C PHE A 34 0.17 2.72 -20.77
N VAL A 35 -0.91 3.47 -20.86
CA VAL A 35 -1.50 4.17 -19.72
C VAL A 35 -2.52 3.26 -19.05
N CYS A 36 -2.15 2.70 -17.89
CA CYS A 36 -3.02 1.88 -17.05
C CYS A 36 -3.80 2.75 -16.06
N SER A 37 -5.11 2.82 -16.20
CA SER A 37 -5.97 3.60 -15.29
C SER A 37 -7.36 3.00 -15.19
N ASP A 38 -7.97 3.02 -14.00
CA ASP A 38 -9.31 2.48 -13.84
C ASP A 38 -10.39 3.36 -14.51
N PRO A 39 -11.57 2.78 -14.83
CA PRO A 39 -12.64 3.49 -15.53
C PRO A 39 -13.16 4.74 -14.80
N ASP A 40 -13.17 4.74 -13.47
CA ASP A 40 -13.68 5.88 -12.71
C ASP A 40 -12.72 7.08 -12.78
N LEU A 41 -11.41 6.85 -12.71
CA LEU A 41 -10.40 7.91 -12.88
C LEU A 41 -10.47 8.53 -14.28
N ILE A 42 -10.75 7.72 -15.32
CA ILE A 42 -10.97 8.20 -16.68
C ILE A 42 -12.25 9.05 -16.72
N LYS A 43 -13.36 8.52 -16.22
CA LYS A 43 -14.67 9.19 -16.18
C LYS A 43 -14.63 10.53 -15.45
N PHE A 44 -13.86 10.62 -14.36
CA PHE A 44 -13.72 11.84 -13.57
C PHE A 44 -12.56 12.74 -14.03
N ASN A 45 -11.98 12.49 -15.21
CA ASN A 45 -10.90 13.26 -15.82
C ASN A 45 -9.61 13.34 -14.98
N VAL A 46 -9.37 12.42 -14.05
CA VAL A 46 -8.10 12.37 -13.32
C VAL A 46 -6.98 11.91 -14.24
N THR A 47 -7.21 10.82 -14.99
CA THR A 47 -6.27 10.31 -16.01
C THR A 47 -5.97 11.37 -17.07
N LYS A 48 -6.98 12.19 -17.42
CA LYS A 48 -6.85 13.26 -18.41
C LYS A 48 -5.79 14.30 -18.03
N LYS A 49 -5.54 14.54 -16.76
CA LYS A 49 -4.47 15.46 -16.33
C LYS A 49 -3.10 15.04 -16.86
N VAL A 50 -2.85 13.73 -16.96
CA VAL A 50 -1.60 13.18 -17.49
C VAL A 50 -1.64 13.06 -19.02
N THR A 51 -2.74 12.58 -19.60
CA THR A 51 -2.82 12.44 -21.07
C THR A 51 -2.77 13.77 -21.79
N ASP A 52 -3.31 14.85 -21.22
CA ASP A 52 -3.18 16.21 -21.77
C ASP A 52 -1.71 16.69 -21.83
N LEU A 53 -0.86 16.25 -20.89
CA LEU A 53 0.57 16.53 -20.94
C LEU A 53 1.25 15.77 -22.08
N LEU A 54 0.89 14.51 -22.27
CA LEU A 54 1.40 13.69 -23.37
C LEU A 54 0.98 14.27 -24.73
N ASP A 55 -0.30 14.61 -24.88
CA ASP A 55 -0.84 15.24 -26.10
C ASP A 55 -0.11 16.55 -26.45
N LYS A 56 0.09 17.41 -25.45
CA LYS A 56 0.78 18.69 -25.62
C LYS A 56 2.21 18.52 -26.14
N GLU A 57 2.89 17.48 -25.70
CA GLU A 57 4.28 17.20 -26.05
C GLU A 57 4.43 16.23 -27.23
N GLY A 58 3.30 15.78 -27.82
CA GLY A 58 3.25 14.88 -28.97
C GLY A 58 3.79 13.47 -28.65
N LEU A 59 3.66 13.02 -27.39
CA LEU A 59 4.03 11.66 -26.96
C LEU A 59 2.86 10.71 -27.20
N GLU A 60 3.12 9.61 -27.89
CA GLU A 60 2.09 8.62 -28.18
C GLU A 60 1.71 7.82 -26.93
N TYR A 61 0.45 7.43 -26.83
CA TYR A 61 -0.02 6.56 -25.74
C TYR A 61 -1.24 5.73 -26.17
N GLU A 62 -1.51 4.67 -25.41
CA GLU A 62 -2.71 3.88 -25.49
C GLU A 62 -3.26 3.62 -24.09
N ILE A 63 -4.57 3.82 -23.87
CA ILE A 63 -5.19 3.65 -22.56
C ILE A 63 -5.69 2.22 -22.39
N TYR A 64 -5.29 1.57 -21.32
CA TYR A 64 -5.83 0.31 -20.82
C TYR A 64 -6.64 0.54 -19.55
N SER A 65 -7.90 0.19 -19.57
CA SER A 65 -8.85 0.49 -18.49
C SER A 65 -9.59 -0.73 -17.93
N ASP A 66 -9.23 -1.94 -18.34
CA ASP A 66 -9.79 -3.16 -17.72
C ASP A 66 -9.09 -3.43 -16.36
N ILE A 67 -9.25 -2.48 -15.45
CA ILE A 67 -8.69 -2.52 -14.08
C ILE A 67 -9.85 -2.59 -13.10
N LYS A 68 -9.78 -3.57 -12.19
CA LYS A 68 -10.77 -3.78 -11.13
C LYS A 68 -10.18 -3.46 -9.76
N ALA A 69 -11.04 -3.11 -8.83
CA ALA A 69 -10.65 -2.79 -7.44
C ALA A 69 -9.85 -3.91 -6.75
N ASN A 70 -10.06 -5.15 -7.15
CA ASN A 70 -9.25 -6.31 -6.74
C ASN A 70 -8.77 -6.97 -8.04
N PRO A 71 -7.58 -6.62 -8.56
CA PRO A 71 -7.14 -7.08 -9.86
C PRO A 71 -7.07 -8.60 -9.92
N THR A 72 -7.65 -9.16 -10.98
CA THR A 72 -7.74 -10.61 -11.18
C THR A 72 -6.67 -11.10 -12.14
N ILE A 73 -6.47 -12.40 -12.18
CA ILE A 73 -5.57 -13.05 -13.14
C ILE A 73 -5.99 -12.70 -14.57
N GLU A 74 -7.29 -12.68 -14.85
CA GLU A 74 -7.83 -12.36 -16.18
C GLU A 74 -7.51 -10.90 -16.58
N ASN A 75 -7.57 -9.95 -15.63
CA ASN A 75 -7.18 -8.56 -15.89
C ASN A 75 -5.70 -8.46 -16.27
N VAL A 76 -4.83 -9.20 -15.59
CA VAL A 76 -3.40 -9.24 -15.93
C VAL A 76 -3.19 -9.82 -17.33
N GLN A 77 -3.84 -10.96 -17.65
CA GLN A 77 -3.71 -11.61 -18.96
C GLN A 77 -4.22 -10.71 -20.09
N SER A 78 -5.39 -10.08 -19.91
CA SER A 78 -5.95 -9.11 -20.85
C SER A 78 -4.98 -7.93 -21.06
N GLY A 79 -4.39 -7.43 -19.99
CA GLY A 79 -3.41 -6.35 -20.03
C GLY A 79 -2.11 -6.70 -20.75
N VAL A 80 -1.58 -7.91 -20.53
CA VAL A 80 -0.41 -8.43 -21.25
C VAL A 80 -0.67 -8.47 -22.76
N GLU A 81 -1.82 -8.99 -23.17
CA GLU A 81 -2.20 -9.02 -24.59
C GLU A 81 -2.40 -7.61 -25.19
N ALA A 82 -3.01 -6.70 -24.42
CA ALA A 82 -3.18 -5.31 -24.84
C ALA A 82 -1.83 -4.60 -24.98
N PHE A 83 -0.92 -4.79 -24.02
CA PHE A 83 0.42 -4.22 -24.09
C PHE A 83 1.19 -4.69 -25.33
N LYS A 84 1.21 -6.00 -25.61
CA LYS A 84 1.86 -6.57 -26.80
C LYS A 84 1.32 -5.96 -28.10
N LYS A 85 0.01 -5.71 -28.18
CA LYS A 85 -0.64 -5.11 -29.36
C LYS A 85 -0.38 -3.62 -29.51
N SER A 86 -0.23 -2.91 -28.39
CA SER A 86 -0.07 -1.45 -28.38
C SER A 86 1.25 -1.00 -29.02
N GLY A 87 2.30 -1.82 -28.95
CA GLY A 87 3.67 -1.41 -29.33
C GLY A 87 4.28 -0.38 -28.37
N ALA A 88 3.74 -0.23 -27.17
CA ALA A 88 4.28 0.63 -26.12
C ALA A 88 5.62 0.08 -25.59
N ASP A 89 6.48 0.98 -25.12
CA ASP A 89 7.80 0.66 -24.59
C ASP A 89 7.98 1.00 -23.10
N TYR A 90 6.96 1.64 -22.49
CA TYR A 90 6.85 1.88 -21.05
C TYR A 90 5.40 1.94 -20.61
N ILE A 91 5.18 1.86 -19.29
CA ILE A 91 3.84 1.93 -18.68
C ILE A 91 3.75 3.23 -17.88
N ILE A 92 2.60 3.91 -17.94
CA ILE A 92 2.21 4.94 -16.98
C ILE A 92 1.06 4.38 -16.17
N ALA A 93 1.31 4.03 -14.91
CA ALA A 93 0.31 3.53 -13.98
C ALA A 93 -0.32 4.72 -13.24
N ILE A 94 -1.60 5.00 -13.49
CA ILE A 94 -2.35 6.09 -12.85
C ILE A 94 -3.46 5.48 -12.01
N GLY A 95 -3.36 5.61 -10.68
CA GLY A 95 -4.38 5.06 -9.80
C GLY A 95 -3.90 4.74 -8.40
N GLY A 96 -4.70 3.98 -7.68
CA GLY A 96 -4.35 3.37 -6.41
C GLY A 96 -3.62 2.03 -6.59
N GLY A 97 -3.58 1.23 -5.52
CA GLY A 97 -2.93 -0.09 -5.52
C GLY A 97 -3.32 -0.97 -6.69
N SER A 98 -4.61 -1.05 -7.03
CA SER A 98 -5.10 -1.92 -8.11
C SER A 98 -4.51 -1.58 -9.49
N SER A 99 -4.40 -0.30 -9.83
CA SER A 99 -3.77 0.14 -11.09
C SER A 99 -2.28 -0.16 -11.08
N MET A 100 -1.60 0.06 -9.95
CA MET A 100 -0.18 -0.22 -9.78
C MET A 100 0.11 -1.72 -9.85
N ASP A 101 -0.65 -2.52 -9.11
CA ASP A 101 -0.48 -3.98 -9.04
C ASP A 101 -0.71 -4.64 -10.40
N THR A 102 -1.76 -4.22 -11.12
CA THR A 102 -2.00 -4.67 -12.50
C THR A 102 -0.84 -4.29 -13.42
N SER A 103 -0.33 -3.06 -13.32
CA SER A 103 0.78 -2.57 -14.14
C SER A 103 2.08 -3.33 -13.89
N LYS A 104 2.40 -3.61 -12.63
CA LYS A 104 3.56 -4.43 -12.25
C LYS A 104 3.45 -5.84 -12.80
N ALA A 105 2.29 -6.49 -12.60
CA ALA A 105 2.06 -7.84 -13.11
C ALA A 105 2.16 -7.91 -14.63
N ILE A 106 1.59 -6.95 -15.38
CA ILE A 106 1.73 -6.86 -16.83
C ILE A 106 3.20 -6.71 -17.20
N GLY A 107 3.87 -5.70 -16.66
CA GLY A 107 5.23 -5.35 -17.04
C GLY A 107 6.25 -6.44 -16.75
N ILE A 108 6.11 -7.16 -15.62
CA ILE A 108 7.03 -8.24 -15.26
C ILE A 108 6.84 -9.48 -16.16
N ILE A 109 5.60 -9.82 -16.53
CA ILE A 109 5.30 -10.93 -17.44
C ILE A 109 5.82 -10.63 -18.86
N ILE A 110 5.71 -9.40 -19.35
CA ILE A 110 6.19 -9.00 -20.67
C ILE A 110 7.70 -9.27 -20.82
N THR A 111 8.47 -9.01 -19.78
CA THR A 111 9.94 -9.21 -19.80
C THR A 111 10.38 -10.61 -19.34
N ASN A 112 9.47 -11.37 -18.72
CA ASN A 112 9.71 -12.74 -18.24
C ASN A 112 8.56 -13.66 -18.70
N PRO A 113 8.41 -13.94 -20.00
CA PRO A 113 7.25 -14.64 -20.57
C PRO A 113 7.11 -16.10 -20.11
N GLU A 114 8.12 -16.69 -19.52
CA GLU A 114 8.05 -17.99 -18.87
C GLU A 114 7.10 -18.02 -17.66
N PHE A 115 6.73 -16.85 -17.12
CA PHE A 115 5.78 -16.66 -16.01
C PHE A 115 4.42 -16.11 -16.49
N GLU A 116 3.97 -16.48 -17.67
CA GLU A 116 2.68 -16.05 -18.24
C GLU A 116 1.49 -16.32 -17.31
N ASP A 117 1.48 -17.44 -16.58
CA ASP A 117 0.57 -17.64 -15.46
C ASP A 117 1.10 -16.91 -14.23
N VAL A 118 0.46 -15.78 -13.88
CA VAL A 118 0.86 -14.93 -12.75
C VAL A 118 0.87 -15.67 -11.40
N ARG A 119 0.17 -16.81 -11.27
CA ARG A 119 0.25 -17.69 -10.07
C ARG A 119 1.66 -18.19 -9.81
N SER A 120 2.46 -18.34 -10.86
CA SER A 120 3.86 -18.80 -10.75
C SER A 120 4.80 -17.75 -10.13
N LEU A 121 4.31 -16.53 -9.96
CA LEU A 121 5.03 -15.41 -9.33
C LEU A 121 4.67 -15.22 -7.85
N GLU A 122 3.78 -16.05 -7.29
CA GLU A 122 3.39 -15.97 -5.87
C GLU A 122 4.60 -16.12 -4.93
N GLY A 123 4.66 -15.28 -3.90
CA GLY A 123 5.76 -15.22 -2.95
C GLY A 123 6.98 -14.48 -3.55
N LEU A 124 8.17 -14.98 -3.28
CA LEU A 124 9.40 -14.43 -3.89
C LEU A 124 9.48 -14.87 -5.35
N SER A 125 9.23 -13.96 -6.24
CA SER A 125 9.17 -14.23 -7.68
C SER A 125 10.57 -14.54 -8.22
N PRO A 126 10.74 -15.65 -8.98
CA PRO A 126 12.06 -16.08 -9.46
C PRO A 126 12.42 -15.46 -10.82
N THR A 127 12.02 -14.22 -11.08
CA THR A 127 12.27 -13.52 -12.33
C THR A 127 13.74 -13.18 -12.53
N LYS A 128 14.14 -12.96 -13.78
CA LYS A 128 15.54 -12.66 -14.15
C LYS A 128 15.68 -11.27 -14.77
N ASN A 129 14.62 -10.81 -15.42
CA ASN A 129 14.64 -9.53 -16.13
C ASN A 129 13.84 -8.50 -15.35
N THR A 130 14.29 -7.25 -15.38
CA THR A 130 13.54 -6.12 -14.85
C THR A 130 12.24 -5.94 -15.63
N CYS A 131 11.20 -5.50 -14.95
CA CYS A 131 9.90 -5.13 -15.51
C CYS A 131 10.06 -4.13 -16.66
N VAL A 132 9.09 -4.09 -17.57
CA VAL A 132 8.90 -2.92 -18.44
C VAL A 132 8.92 -1.66 -17.56
N PRO A 133 9.65 -0.58 -17.94
CA PRO A 133 9.72 0.61 -17.11
C PRO A 133 8.34 1.15 -16.76
N ILE A 134 8.09 1.40 -15.47
CA ILE A 134 6.82 1.93 -14.97
C ILE A 134 7.04 3.34 -14.42
N PHE A 135 6.26 4.29 -14.91
CA PHE A 135 6.04 5.60 -14.32
C PHE A 135 4.78 5.53 -13.47
N ALA A 136 4.92 5.70 -12.17
CA ALA A 136 3.83 5.54 -11.23
C ALA A 136 3.27 6.89 -10.78
N VAL A 137 1.96 7.08 -10.95
CA VAL A 137 1.22 8.30 -10.57
C VAL A 137 0.12 7.91 -9.59
N PRO A 138 0.40 7.88 -8.28
CA PRO A 138 -0.58 7.47 -7.28
C PRO A 138 -1.72 8.47 -7.16
N THR A 139 -2.96 7.97 -7.06
CA THR A 139 -4.16 8.76 -6.80
C THR A 139 -4.78 8.46 -5.44
N THR A 140 -4.18 7.56 -4.67
CA THR A 140 -4.52 7.26 -3.28
C THR A 140 -3.31 7.45 -2.38
N ALA A 141 -3.54 7.75 -1.10
CA ALA A 141 -2.50 7.91 -0.10
C ALA A 141 -2.59 6.79 0.93
N GLY A 142 -2.21 5.56 0.54
CA GLY A 142 -2.36 4.37 1.38
C GLY A 142 -1.32 3.29 1.10
N THR A 143 -1.45 2.62 -0.03
CA THR A 143 -0.70 1.40 -0.37
C THR A 143 0.78 1.63 -0.64
N ALA A 144 1.16 2.86 -1.03
CA ALA A 144 2.51 3.19 -1.49
C ALA A 144 3.05 2.28 -2.61
N ALA A 145 2.15 1.72 -3.43
CA ALA A 145 2.51 0.75 -4.47
C ALA A 145 3.48 1.33 -5.53
N GLU A 146 3.57 2.66 -5.63
CA GLU A 146 4.51 3.37 -6.49
C GLU A 146 5.98 3.23 -6.06
N VAL A 147 6.26 2.75 -4.83
CA VAL A 147 7.63 2.60 -4.27
C VAL A 147 7.85 1.23 -3.64
N THR A 148 6.97 0.28 -3.86
CA THR A 148 7.08 -1.08 -3.30
C THR A 148 7.49 -2.12 -4.34
N ILE A 149 8.08 -3.23 -3.87
CA ILE A 149 8.49 -4.38 -4.66
C ILE A 149 7.46 -5.52 -4.63
N ASN A 150 6.23 -5.22 -4.27
CA ASN A 150 5.16 -6.21 -4.17
C ASN A 150 3.91 -5.75 -4.90
N TYR A 151 3.10 -6.71 -5.30
CA TYR A 151 1.77 -6.52 -5.85
C TYR A 151 0.86 -7.69 -5.45
N VAL A 152 -0.45 -7.44 -5.45
CA VAL A 152 -1.45 -8.40 -4.98
C VAL A 152 -2.44 -8.69 -6.09
N ILE A 153 -2.62 -9.98 -6.40
CA ILE A 153 -3.57 -10.45 -7.42
C ILE A 153 -4.61 -11.36 -6.80
N THR A 154 -5.83 -11.29 -7.31
CA THR A 154 -6.95 -12.12 -6.89
C THR A 154 -7.08 -13.34 -7.81
N ASP A 155 -6.97 -14.51 -7.21
CA ASP A 155 -7.35 -15.78 -7.83
C ASP A 155 -8.83 -16.04 -7.54
N VAL A 156 -9.68 -15.69 -8.49
CA VAL A 156 -11.15 -15.84 -8.38
C VAL A 156 -11.54 -17.31 -8.27
N GLU A 157 -10.82 -18.18 -8.97
CA GLU A 157 -11.08 -19.63 -8.99
C GLU A 157 -10.83 -20.24 -7.59
N LYS A 158 -9.72 -19.86 -6.97
CA LYS A 158 -9.34 -20.33 -5.62
C LYS A 158 -9.91 -19.46 -4.50
N LYS A 159 -10.63 -18.40 -4.82
CA LYS A 159 -11.23 -17.43 -3.87
C LYS A 159 -10.20 -16.90 -2.85
N ARG A 160 -9.02 -16.53 -3.32
CA ARG A 160 -7.96 -15.99 -2.48
C ARG A 160 -7.19 -14.87 -3.17
N LYS A 161 -6.58 -14.02 -2.36
CA LYS A 161 -5.55 -13.08 -2.82
C LYS A 161 -4.18 -13.71 -2.59
N PHE A 162 -3.23 -13.39 -3.46
CA PHE A 162 -1.85 -13.78 -3.27
C PHE A 162 -0.92 -12.62 -3.56
N VAL A 163 0.18 -12.57 -2.82
CA VAL A 163 1.19 -11.53 -2.90
C VAL A 163 2.35 -12.05 -3.75
N CYS A 164 2.79 -11.24 -4.70
CA CYS A 164 4.04 -11.42 -5.42
C CYS A 164 5.05 -10.40 -4.89
N VAL A 165 6.27 -10.82 -4.68
CA VAL A 165 7.37 -9.96 -4.18
C VAL A 165 8.53 -10.08 -5.15
N ASP A 166 8.82 -9.00 -5.87
CA ASP A 166 9.86 -9.00 -6.90
C ASP A 166 10.63 -7.66 -6.93
N PRO A 167 11.92 -7.66 -6.59
CA PRO A 167 12.75 -6.47 -6.72
C PRO A 167 12.79 -5.88 -8.14
N HIS A 168 12.44 -6.66 -9.15
CA HIS A 168 12.46 -6.25 -10.55
C HIS A 168 11.19 -5.50 -10.98
N ASP A 169 10.14 -5.47 -10.16
CA ASP A 169 8.86 -4.85 -10.51
C ASP A 169 8.70 -3.41 -9.99
N ILE A 170 9.63 -2.91 -9.20
CA ILE A 170 9.52 -1.56 -8.64
C ILE A 170 9.43 -0.52 -9.77
N PRO A 171 8.48 0.43 -9.71
CA PRO A 171 8.42 1.52 -10.68
C PRO A 171 9.74 2.31 -10.74
N VAL A 172 10.21 2.60 -11.95
CA VAL A 172 11.48 3.33 -12.13
C VAL A 172 11.35 4.79 -11.71
N VAL A 173 10.18 5.39 -11.91
CA VAL A 173 9.89 6.77 -11.49
C VAL A 173 8.54 6.83 -10.78
N ALA A 174 8.48 7.54 -9.64
CA ALA A 174 7.24 7.88 -8.96
C ALA A 174 6.98 9.40 -9.06
N PHE A 175 5.73 9.78 -9.39
CA PHE A 175 5.26 11.16 -9.45
C PHE A 175 4.19 11.36 -8.38
N VAL A 176 4.62 11.72 -7.18
CA VAL A 176 3.78 11.83 -5.98
C VAL A 176 3.21 13.23 -5.88
N ASP A 177 2.11 13.45 -6.60
CA ASP A 177 1.43 14.73 -6.72
C ASP A 177 0.15 14.74 -5.88
N PRO A 178 0.04 15.57 -4.82
CA PRO A 178 -1.15 15.64 -3.98
C PRO A 178 -2.42 16.05 -4.75
N ASP A 179 -2.29 16.78 -5.87
CA ASP A 179 -3.43 17.16 -6.71
C ASP A 179 -4.05 15.95 -7.42
N MET A 180 -3.29 14.88 -7.64
CA MET A 180 -3.81 13.63 -8.18
C MET A 180 -4.64 12.84 -7.14
N MET A 181 -4.44 13.11 -5.86
CA MET A 181 -5.14 12.46 -4.74
C MET A 181 -6.34 13.28 -4.23
N SER A 182 -6.50 14.52 -4.69
CA SER A 182 -7.50 15.47 -4.18
C SER A 182 -8.96 15.08 -4.49
N SER A 183 -9.18 14.19 -5.45
CA SER A 183 -10.51 13.68 -5.83
C SER A 183 -11.00 12.51 -4.99
N MET A 184 -10.17 11.96 -4.08
CA MET A 184 -10.61 10.87 -3.21
C MET A 184 -11.77 11.30 -2.29
N PRO A 185 -12.86 10.51 -2.21
CA PRO A 185 -13.91 10.71 -1.22
C PRO A 185 -13.38 10.59 0.22
N LYS A 186 -14.05 11.27 1.17
CA LYS A 186 -13.65 11.28 2.60
C LYS A 186 -13.43 9.87 3.17
N GLY A 187 -14.36 8.95 2.96
CA GLY A 187 -14.26 7.57 3.47
C GLY A 187 -13.05 6.81 2.88
N LEU A 188 -12.77 6.98 1.59
CA LEU A 188 -11.59 6.38 0.97
C LEU A 188 -10.31 7.03 1.49
N THR A 189 -10.28 8.35 1.66
CA THR A 189 -9.14 9.06 2.25
C THR A 189 -8.84 8.57 3.66
N ALA A 190 -9.88 8.41 4.49
CA ALA A 190 -9.75 7.92 5.86
C ALA A 190 -9.19 6.49 5.90
N SER A 191 -9.80 5.58 5.14
CA SER A 191 -9.40 4.17 5.13
C SER A 191 -7.99 3.97 4.57
N THR A 192 -7.64 4.61 3.45
CA THR A 192 -6.29 4.50 2.86
C THR A 192 -5.24 5.18 3.74
N GLY A 193 -5.56 6.29 4.39
CA GLY A 193 -4.63 6.96 5.31
C GLY A 193 -4.36 6.14 6.58
N MET A 194 -5.36 5.47 7.12
CA MET A 194 -5.18 4.53 8.24
C MET A 194 -4.43 3.26 7.80
N ASP A 195 -4.58 2.81 6.56
CA ASP A 195 -3.79 1.77 5.96
C ASP A 195 -2.30 2.15 5.91
N ALA A 196 -1.98 3.35 5.43
CA ALA A 196 -0.63 3.88 5.46
C ALA A 196 -0.06 3.94 6.90
N LEU A 197 -0.85 4.36 7.88
CA LEU A 197 -0.43 4.34 9.28
C LEU A 197 -0.13 2.93 9.77
N THR A 198 -0.98 1.96 9.39
CA THR A 198 -0.78 0.54 9.74
C THR A 198 0.52 0.00 9.15
N HIS A 199 0.76 0.25 7.86
CA HIS A 199 2.02 -0.09 7.21
C HIS A 199 3.23 0.49 7.94
N ALA A 200 3.17 1.78 8.31
CA ALA A 200 4.28 2.45 8.99
C ALA A 200 4.53 1.89 10.40
N ILE A 201 3.48 1.62 11.19
CA ILE A 201 3.61 1.06 12.54
C ILE A 201 4.08 -0.39 12.48
N GLU A 202 3.51 -1.24 11.62
CA GLU A 202 3.97 -2.61 11.45
C GLU A 202 5.40 -2.64 10.90
N GLY A 203 5.72 -1.84 9.88
CA GLY A 203 7.07 -1.72 9.33
C GLY A 203 8.09 -1.23 10.35
N TYR A 204 7.71 -0.36 11.31
CA TYR A 204 8.56 0.08 12.40
C TYR A 204 8.79 -1.01 13.45
N THR A 205 7.80 -1.86 13.68
CA THR A 205 7.83 -2.87 14.76
C THR A 205 8.15 -4.28 14.28
N THR A 206 8.16 -4.57 12.98
CA THR A 206 8.43 -5.91 12.41
C THR A 206 9.82 -6.43 12.79
N LYS A 207 10.00 -7.75 12.77
CA LYS A 207 11.31 -8.41 12.98
C LYS A 207 12.37 -8.00 11.96
N GLY A 208 11.96 -7.64 10.73
CA GLY A 208 12.86 -7.18 9.67
C GLY A 208 13.29 -5.72 9.77
N ALA A 209 12.73 -4.96 10.73
CA ALA A 209 13.02 -3.54 10.93
C ALA A 209 14.51 -3.30 11.20
N ASN A 210 15.03 -2.21 10.64
CA ASN A 210 16.42 -1.79 10.81
C ASN A 210 16.49 -0.26 10.79
N ILE A 211 17.64 0.31 11.15
CA ILE A 211 17.80 1.75 11.32
C ILE A 211 17.37 2.58 10.11
N ILE A 212 17.53 2.06 8.88
CA ILE A 212 17.16 2.77 7.66
C ILE A 212 15.63 2.75 7.51
N THR A 213 15.01 1.58 7.64
CA THR A 213 13.54 1.44 7.55
C THR A 213 12.83 2.12 8.72
N ASP A 214 13.42 2.11 9.92
CA ASP A 214 12.91 2.79 11.09
C ASP A 214 12.81 4.31 10.87
N MET A 215 13.82 4.90 10.23
CA MET A 215 13.84 6.32 9.90
C MET A 215 12.67 6.71 8.98
N PHE A 216 12.38 5.90 7.96
CA PHE A 216 11.27 6.14 7.05
C PHE A 216 9.91 5.94 7.75
N ASN A 217 9.73 4.80 8.41
CA ASN A 217 8.48 4.46 9.06
C ASN A 217 8.11 5.43 10.18
N LEU A 218 9.07 5.82 11.02
CA LEU A 218 8.80 6.74 12.13
C LEU A 218 8.42 8.14 11.62
N LYS A 219 9.11 8.63 10.56
CA LYS A 219 8.74 9.90 9.93
C LYS A 219 7.39 9.82 9.22
N ALA A 220 7.06 8.69 8.63
CA ALA A 220 5.74 8.45 8.05
C ALA A 220 4.63 8.52 9.10
N ILE A 221 4.79 7.87 10.26
CA ILE A 221 3.83 7.94 11.38
C ILE A 221 3.57 9.40 11.77
N GLU A 222 4.63 10.20 11.95
CA GLU A 222 4.51 11.62 12.30
C GLU A 222 3.70 12.42 11.28
N LEU A 223 4.02 12.26 9.99
CA LEU A 223 3.33 12.99 8.92
C LEU A 223 1.88 12.57 8.78
N ILE A 224 1.59 11.27 8.83
CA ILE A 224 0.23 10.74 8.72
C ILE A 224 -0.63 11.21 9.91
N ALA A 225 -0.11 11.09 11.13
CA ALA A 225 -0.81 11.52 12.34
C ALA A 225 -1.20 13.01 12.31
N LYS A 226 -0.30 13.85 11.78
CA LYS A 226 -0.52 15.29 11.62
C LYS A 226 -1.50 15.63 10.50
N SER A 227 -1.49 14.86 9.39
CA SER A 227 -2.07 15.29 8.12
C SER A 227 -3.40 14.62 7.79
N LEU A 228 -3.69 13.41 8.33
CA LEU A 228 -4.83 12.62 7.88
C LEU A 228 -6.18 13.32 8.09
N ARG A 229 -6.39 13.98 9.24
CA ARG A 229 -7.61 14.74 9.50
C ARG A 229 -7.82 15.84 8.46
N GLY A 230 -6.77 16.59 8.16
CA GLY A 230 -6.79 17.64 7.13
C GLY A 230 -7.02 17.06 5.72
N ALA A 231 -6.44 15.90 5.41
CA ALA A 231 -6.66 15.24 4.12
C ALA A 231 -8.12 14.76 3.96
N VAL A 232 -8.75 14.26 5.02
CA VAL A 232 -10.18 13.88 5.01
C VAL A 232 -11.07 15.10 4.77
N GLU A 233 -10.69 16.27 5.30
CA GLU A 233 -11.35 17.55 5.02
C GLU A 233 -10.88 18.19 3.69
N ASN A 234 -10.03 17.51 2.94
CA ASN A 234 -9.50 17.91 1.64
C ASN A 234 -8.71 19.22 1.65
N THR A 235 -7.96 19.49 2.74
CA THR A 235 -7.04 20.63 2.78
C THR A 235 -5.77 20.34 1.98
N ALA A 236 -5.17 21.38 1.40
CA ALA A 236 -3.94 21.24 0.61
C ALA A 236 -2.79 20.67 1.45
N GLU A 237 -2.58 21.19 2.67
CA GLU A 237 -1.55 20.73 3.58
C GLU A 237 -1.78 19.27 4.03
N GLY A 238 -3.05 18.89 4.26
CA GLY A 238 -3.43 17.51 4.59
C GLY A 238 -3.10 16.56 3.45
N ARG A 239 -3.47 16.91 2.21
CA ARG A 239 -3.17 16.10 1.02
C ARG A 239 -1.67 15.97 0.77
N GLU A 240 -0.92 17.07 0.87
CA GLU A 240 0.53 17.06 0.71
C GLU A 240 1.22 16.19 1.78
N GLY A 241 0.86 16.37 3.06
CA GLY A 241 1.43 15.59 4.14
C GLY A 241 1.09 14.09 4.02
N MET A 242 -0.12 13.73 3.57
CA MET A 242 -0.49 12.33 3.32
C MET A 242 0.24 11.74 2.11
N ALA A 243 0.41 12.51 1.02
CA ALA A 243 1.14 12.08 -0.17
C ALA A 243 2.59 11.70 0.18
N ILE A 244 3.29 12.55 0.95
CA ILE A 244 4.66 12.29 1.40
C ILE A 244 4.68 11.17 2.45
N GLY A 245 3.76 11.21 3.43
CA GLY A 245 3.71 10.23 4.52
C GLY A 245 3.55 8.79 4.02
N GLN A 246 2.61 8.56 3.10
CA GLN A 246 2.41 7.22 2.53
C GLN A 246 3.61 6.76 1.68
N TYR A 247 4.25 7.66 0.92
CA TYR A 247 5.44 7.32 0.15
C TYR A 247 6.60 6.87 1.05
N LEU A 248 6.87 7.62 2.14
CA LEU A 248 7.85 7.21 3.15
C LEU A 248 7.50 5.86 3.79
N THR A 249 6.22 5.61 4.03
CA THR A 249 5.74 4.30 4.50
C THR A 249 6.18 3.18 3.58
N GLY A 250 6.00 3.35 2.26
CA GLY A 250 6.40 2.37 1.26
C GLY A 250 7.91 2.14 1.22
N MET A 251 8.71 3.21 1.32
CA MET A 251 10.17 3.11 1.44
C MET A 251 10.60 2.28 2.67
N GLY A 252 9.81 2.33 3.74
CA GLY A 252 10.04 1.58 4.97
C GLY A 252 9.60 0.12 4.85
N PHE A 253 8.28 -0.13 4.85
CA PHE A 253 7.74 -1.49 5.00
C PHE A 253 8.10 -2.43 3.85
N SER A 254 8.19 -1.93 2.63
CA SER A 254 8.56 -2.75 1.46
C SER A 254 9.95 -3.40 1.61
N ASN A 255 10.80 -2.83 2.44
CA ASN A 255 12.17 -3.29 2.69
C ASN A 255 12.35 -4.06 4.00
N CYS A 256 11.33 -4.14 4.86
CA CYS A 256 11.44 -4.84 6.14
C CYS A 256 10.28 -5.79 6.45
N GLY A 257 9.16 -5.68 5.72
CA GLY A 257 7.98 -6.50 5.93
C GLY A 257 6.99 -5.91 6.93
N LEU A 258 5.94 -6.66 7.19
CA LEU A 258 4.78 -6.28 8.00
C LEU A 258 4.55 -7.28 9.15
N GLY A 259 3.32 -7.41 9.61
CA GLY A 259 2.94 -8.28 10.72
C GLY A 259 1.52 -8.81 10.62
N ILE A 260 0.93 -9.17 11.77
CA ILE A 260 -0.37 -9.85 11.81
C ILE A 260 -1.58 -8.94 11.63
N VAL A 261 -1.43 -7.62 11.67
CA VAL A 261 -2.55 -6.73 11.28
C VAL A 261 -2.92 -7.02 9.84
N HIS A 262 -1.93 -6.97 8.93
CA HIS A 262 -2.14 -7.28 7.51
C HIS A 262 -2.57 -8.73 7.29
N SER A 263 -1.97 -9.69 8.01
CA SER A 263 -2.36 -11.09 7.90
C SER A 263 -3.84 -11.33 8.24
N MET A 264 -4.35 -10.68 9.28
CA MET A 264 -5.76 -10.76 9.67
C MET A 264 -6.66 -10.02 8.69
N ALA A 265 -6.23 -8.85 8.19
CA ALA A 265 -7.01 -8.03 7.26
C ALA A 265 -7.17 -8.69 5.87
N HIS A 266 -6.19 -9.42 5.38
CA HIS A 266 -6.26 -10.13 4.10
C HIS A 266 -7.40 -11.15 4.07
N GLY A 267 -7.61 -11.90 5.15
CA GLY A 267 -8.73 -12.84 5.28
C GLY A 267 -10.09 -12.16 5.20
N LEU A 268 -10.25 -10.98 5.83
CA LEU A 268 -11.48 -10.19 5.77
C LEU A 268 -11.76 -9.67 4.36
N GLY A 269 -10.74 -9.21 3.66
CA GLY A 269 -10.86 -8.80 2.27
C GLY A 269 -11.23 -9.94 1.34
N ALA A 270 -10.70 -11.14 1.57
CA ALA A 270 -10.98 -12.32 0.75
C ALA A 270 -12.38 -12.90 0.97
N LEU A 271 -12.87 -12.94 2.21
CA LEU A 271 -14.14 -13.58 2.57
C LEU A 271 -15.35 -12.64 2.45
N TYR A 272 -15.18 -11.37 2.82
CA TYR A 272 -16.28 -10.40 2.96
C TYR A 272 -16.15 -9.18 2.03
N ASP A 273 -15.10 -9.15 1.19
CA ASP A 273 -14.76 -7.98 0.37
C ASP A 273 -14.61 -6.69 1.20
N THR A 274 -14.20 -6.83 2.46
CA THR A 274 -13.98 -5.70 3.36
C THR A 274 -12.89 -4.79 2.78
N PRO A 275 -13.12 -3.46 2.69
CA PRO A 275 -12.09 -2.54 2.25
C PRO A 275 -10.82 -2.68 3.11
N HIS A 276 -9.67 -2.92 2.46
CA HIS A 276 -8.42 -3.29 3.12
C HIS A 276 -8.01 -2.33 4.24
N GLY A 277 -8.03 -1.01 3.96
CA GLY A 277 -7.67 -0.01 4.95
C GLY A 277 -8.64 0.09 6.13
N VAL A 278 -9.93 -0.26 5.93
CA VAL A 278 -10.91 -0.36 7.04
C VAL A 278 -10.56 -1.54 7.94
N ALA A 279 -10.29 -2.72 7.35
CA ALA A 279 -9.90 -3.90 8.10
C ALA A 279 -8.63 -3.65 8.94
N ASN A 280 -7.59 -3.11 8.30
CA ASN A 280 -6.33 -2.77 8.98
C ASN A 280 -6.56 -1.77 10.13
N ALA A 281 -7.32 -0.72 9.92
CA ALA A 281 -7.56 0.31 10.92
C ALA A 281 -8.29 -0.20 12.17
N ILE A 282 -9.26 -1.12 11.99
CA ILE A 282 -9.99 -1.75 13.11
C ILE A 282 -9.07 -2.68 13.90
N ILE A 283 -8.24 -3.47 13.23
CA ILE A 283 -7.39 -4.50 13.84
C ILE A 283 -6.16 -3.88 14.53
N LEU A 284 -5.58 -2.81 13.97
CA LEU A 284 -4.31 -2.25 14.39
C LEU A 284 -4.20 -2.00 15.90
N PRO A 285 -5.13 -1.30 16.59
CA PRO A 285 -4.98 -1.02 18.02
C PRO A 285 -4.88 -2.29 18.87
N THR A 286 -5.69 -3.30 18.55
CA THR A 286 -5.72 -4.58 19.27
C THR A 286 -4.42 -5.37 19.10
N VAL A 287 -3.87 -5.39 17.90
CA VAL A 287 -2.58 -6.02 17.62
C VAL A 287 -1.41 -5.25 18.23
N MET A 288 -1.48 -3.91 18.29
CA MET A 288 -0.49 -3.12 19.02
C MET A 288 -0.45 -3.49 20.51
N GLU A 289 -1.61 -3.67 21.13
CA GLU A 289 -1.71 -4.13 22.53
C GLU A 289 -1.11 -5.55 22.68
N TYR A 290 -1.45 -6.47 21.78
CA TYR A 290 -0.93 -7.84 21.77
C TYR A 290 0.60 -7.88 21.64
N ASN A 291 1.18 -7.05 20.79
CA ASN A 291 2.62 -6.99 20.52
C ASN A 291 3.40 -6.14 21.53
N ALA A 292 2.74 -5.39 22.42
CA ALA A 292 3.33 -4.31 23.21
C ALA A 292 4.59 -4.72 24.01
N ASP A 293 4.60 -5.93 24.59
CA ASP A 293 5.75 -6.41 25.36
C ASP A 293 6.92 -6.83 24.47
N ALA A 294 6.65 -7.31 23.26
CA ALA A 294 7.69 -7.73 22.33
C ALA A 294 8.39 -6.55 21.64
N VAL A 295 7.70 -5.42 21.46
CA VAL A 295 8.26 -4.23 20.79
C VAL A 295 8.87 -3.22 21.75
N GLY A 296 8.50 -3.24 23.03
CA GLY A 296 9.12 -2.45 24.09
C GLY A 296 9.11 -0.95 23.82
N GLU A 297 10.27 -0.31 23.87
CA GLU A 297 10.43 1.15 23.75
C GLU A 297 10.04 1.73 22.39
N LYS A 298 9.95 0.92 21.34
CA LYS A 298 9.45 1.40 20.03
C LYS A 298 8.04 2.00 20.12
N LEU A 299 7.20 1.56 21.06
CA LEU A 299 5.88 2.19 21.29
C LEU A 299 5.98 3.59 21.92
N ARG A 300 7.07 3.92 22.63
CA ARG A 300 7.32 5.30 23.07
C ARG A 300 7.55 6.22 21.87
N ASP A 301 8.34 5.74 20.90
CA ASP A 301 8.61 6.49 19.68
C ASP A 301 7.36 6.65 18.83
N VAL A 302 6.53 5.59 18.71
CA VAL A 302 5.22 5.65 18.05
C VAL A 302 4.32 6.68 18.73
N ALA A 303 4.19 6.65 20.07
CA ALA A 303 3.38 7.63 20.81
C ALA A 303 3.86 9.07 20.52
N LYS A 304 5.17 9.30 20.56
CA LYS A 304 5.75 10.61 20.24
C LYS A 304 5.45 11.04 18.80
N ALA A 305 5.65 10.15 17.84
CA ALA A 305 5.37 10.43 16.43
C ALA A 305 3.87 10.69 16.18
N MET A 306 2.97 10.04 16.94
CA MET A 306 1.53 10.31 16.94
C MET A 306 1.16 11.66 17.60
N GLY A 307 2.12 12.42 18.13
CA GLY A 307 1.91 13.73 18.72
C GLY A 307 1.64 13.71 20.24
N VAL A 308 1.89 12.60 20.92
CA VAL A 308 1.75 12.53 22.39
C VAL A 308 2.93 13.25 23.04
N GLU A 309 2.63 14.23 23.89
CA GLU A 309 3.65 15.02 24.62
C GLU A 309 4.12 14.29 25.88
N GLY A 310 5.36 14.56 26.30
CA GLY A 310 5.92 14.09 27.58
C GLY A 310 6.24 12.61 27.63
N THR A 311 6.32 11.92 26.48
CA THR A 311 6.55 10.46 26.38
C THR A 311 7.86 10.02 27.04
N GLU A 312 8.86 10.90 27.12
CA GLU A 312 10.16 10.66 27.78
C GLU A 312 10.05 10.52 29.30
N LYS A 313 8.96 11.00 29.92
CA LYS A 313 8.70 10.93 31.37
C LYS A 313 7.72 9.81 31.73
N MET A 314 7.11 9.19 30.75
CA MET A 314 6.13 8.14 30.95
C MET A 314 6.81 6.82 31.35
N SER A 315 6.17 6.09 32.25
CA SER A 315 6.48 4.69 32.50
C SER A 315 6.19 3.83 31.26
N GLU A 316 6.69 2.61 31.26
CA GLU A 316 6.46 1.66 30.16
C GLU A 316 4.97 1.43 29.89
N ALA A 317 4.17 1.21 30.93
CA ALA A 317 2.74 1.02 30.80
C ALA A 317 2.03 2.26 30.25
N GLU A 318 2.47 3.47 30.64
CA GLU A 318 1.86 4.72 30.19
C GLU A 318 2.14 4.98 28.71
N TYR A 319 3.39 4.87 28.23
CA TYR A 319 3.65 5.16 26.82
C TYR A 319 3.09 4.07 25.88
N LYS A 320 3.07 2.80 26.30
CA LYS A 320 2.40 1.73 25.55
C LYS A 320 0.91 2.03 25.35
N LYS A 321 0.23 2.38 26.46
CA LYS A 321 -1.18 2.78 26.39
C LYS A 321 -1.39 4.04 25.54
N ALA A 322 -0.55 5.06 25.71
CA ALA A 322 -0.66 6.31 24.99
C ALA A 322 -0.51 6.14 23.46
N ALA A 323 0.40 5.25 23.01
CA ALA A 323 0.54 4.93 21.58
C ALA A 323 -0.76 4.34 21.01
N VAL A 324 -1.33 3.36 21.69
CA VAL A 324 -2.59 2.72 21.27
C VAL A 324 -3.76 3.70 21.28
N ASP A 325 -3.89 4.48 22.35
CA ASP A 325 -4.96 5.48 22.49
C ASP A 325 -4.88 6.55 21.39
N ALA A 326 -3.67 6.98 21.02
CA ALA A 326 -3.47 7.95 19.94
C ALA A 326 -3.92 7.41 18.58
N VAL A 327 -3.66 6.13 18.29
CA VAL A 327 -4.13 5.46 17.07
C VAL A 327 -5.66 5.32 17.10
N LYS A 328 -6.25 4.84 18.22
CA LYS A 328 -7.70 4.75 18.40
C LYS A 328 -8.37 6.11 18.18
N LYS A 329 -7.80 7.18 18.75
CA LYS A 329 -8.32 8.54 18.61
C LYS A 329 -8.29 9.03 17.16
N LEU A 330 -7.19 8.79 16.43
CA LEU A 330 -7.11 9.17 15.02
C LEU A 330 -8.14 8.40 14.19
N SER A 331 -8.27 7.09 14.41
CA SER A 331 -9.24 6.22 13.72
C SER A 331 -10.68 6.72 13.94
N GLU A 332 -11.03 7.08 15.19
CA GLU A 332 -12.33 7.66 15.53
C GLU A 332 -12.57 9.03 14.86
N ASP A 333 -11.58 9.92 14.89
CA ASP A 333 -11.67 11.27 14.32
C ASP A 333 -11.91 11.26 12.81
N VAL A 334 -11.43 10.24 12.11
CA VAL A 334 -11.60 10.10 10.66
C VAL A 334 -12.78 9.19 10.28
N GLY A 335 -13.53 8.70 11.27
CA GLY A 335 -14.78 7.98 11.05
C GLY A 335 -14.64 6.51 10.67
N ILE A 336 -13.57 5.85 11.08
CA ILE A 336 -13.41 4.39 10.92
C ILE A 336 -14.31 3.64 11.93
N PRO A 337 -14.98 2.54 11.54
CA PRO A 337 -15.71 1.67 12.47
C PRO A 337 -14.80 1.14 13.60
N LYS A 338 -15.41 0.92 14.78
CA LYS A 338 -14.64 0.54 15.99
C LYS A 338 -14.36 -0.96 16.09
N ASP A 339 -15.20 -1.79 15.48
CA ASP A 339 -15.17 -3.24 15.62
C ASP A 339 -15.63 -3.96 14.34
N LEU A 340 -15.57 -5.28 14.37
CA LEU A 340 -15.90 -6.17 13.25
C LEU A 340 -17.30 -6.79 13.36
N LYS A 341 -18.13 -6.40 14.33
CA LYS A 341 -19.44 -7.03 14.63
C LYS A 341 -20.38 -7.10 13.44
N GLU A 342 -20.40 -6.04 12.63
CA GLU A 342 -21.26 -5.97 11.44
C GLU A 342 -20.63 -6.66 10.22
N ILE A 343 -19.37 -7.13 10.32
CA ILE A 343 -18.59 -7.69 9.22
C ILE A 343 -18.40 -9.18 9.40
N VAL A 344 -17.92 -9.61 10.57
CA VAL A 344 -17.48 -10.98 10.82
C VAL A 344 -18.58 -11.83 11.46
N LYS A 345 -18.80 -13.03 10.93
CA LYS A 345 -19.68 -14.02 11.51
C LYS A 345 -18.90 -14.96 12.44
N PRO A 346 -19.45 -15.32 13.61
CA PRO A 346 -18.76 -16.20 14.56
C PRO A 346 -18.29 -17.53 13.97
N GLU A 347 -19.05 -18.12 13.05
CA GLU A 347 -18.72 -19.38 12.37
C GLU A 347 -17.49 -19.30 11.46
N ASP A 348 -17.08 -18.09 11.03
CA ASP A 348 -15.96 -17.89 10.11
C ASP A 348 -14.65 -17.58 10.82
N VAL A 349 -14.66 -17.40 12.16
CA VAL A 349 -13.47 -16.99 12.93
C VAL A 349 -12.34 -18.02 12.82
N ASP A 350 -12.64 -19.32 12.81
CA ASP A 350 -11.62 -20.35 12.66
C ASP A 350 -10.95 -20.30 11.27
N PHE A 351 -11.74 -20.08 10.22
CA PHE A 351 -11.22 -19.90 8.87
C PHE A 351 -10.32 -18.66 8.76
N LEU A 352 -10.78 -17.51 9.30
CA LEU A 352 -10.02 -16.27 9.30
C LEU A 352 -8.71 -16.40 10.08
N SER A 353 -8.76 -17.10 11.23
CA SER A 353 -7.58 -17.35 12.05
C SER A 353 -6.56 -18.21 11.32
N GLN A 354 -7.00 -19.28 10.64
CA GLN A 354 -6.11 -20.12 9.84
C GLN A 354 -5.54 -19.34 8.64
N SER A 355 -6.36 -18.55 7.96
CA SER A 355 -5.90 -17.68 6.87
C SER A 355 -4.79 -16.73 7.31
N ALA A 356 -4.94 -16.11 8.49
CA ALA A 356 -3.91 -15.24 9.06
C ALA A 356 -2.64 -16.01 9.48
N MET A 357 -2.78 -17.25 9.94
CA MET A 357 -1.63 -18.13 10.26
C MET A 357 -0.81 -18.50 9.02
N ASP A 358 -1.46 -18.65 7.88
CA ASP A 358 -0.84 -19.05 6.60
C ASP A 358 -0.33 -17.85 5.78
N ASP A 359 -0.64 -16.62 6.20
CA ASP A 359 -0.33 -15.40 5.49
C ASP A 359 1.17 -15.04 5.48
N ALA A 360 1.63 -14.49 4.35
CA ALA A 360 3.03 -14.13 4.13
C ALA A 360 3.56 -13.03 5.05
N CYS A 361 2.70 -12.17 5.61
CA CYS A 361 3.10 -11.09 6.52
C CYS A 361 3.35 -11.57 7.96
N ARG A 362 2.72 -12.67 8.37
CA ARG A 362 2.80 -13.22 9.75
C ARG A 362 4.23 -13.41 10.26
N PRO A 363 5.17 -13.96 9.48
CA PRO A 363 6.54 -14.20 10.00
C PRO A 363 7.28 -12.94 10.45
N GLY A 364 6.89 -11.76 9.92
CA GLY A 364 7.45 -10.46 10.29
C GLY A 364 6.94 -9.95 11.65
N ASN A 365 5.85 -10.48 12.19
CA ASN A 365 5.29 -9.98 13.45
C ASN A 365 6.30 -10.11 14.59
N PRO A 366 6.46 -9.09 15.45
CA PRO A 366 7.46 -9.10 16.53
C PRO A 366 7.30 -10.29 17.49
N ARG A 367 6.08 -10.73 17.73
CA ARG A 367 5.71 -11.90 18.51
C ARG A 367 5.21 -12.99 17.59
N ASP A 368 5.62 -14.26 17.79
CA ASP A 368 5.11 -15.39 17.01
C ASP A 368 3.74 -15.82 17.58
N PRO A 369 2.64 -15.53 16.86
CA PRO A 369 1.30 -15.85 17.34
C PRO A 369 0.99 -17.33 17.17
N LYS A 370 0.21 -17.89 18.10
CA LYS A 370 -0.45 -19.19 17.96
C LYS A 370 -1.84 -18.99 17.34
N PHE A 371 -2.38 -20.05 16.77
CA PHE A 371 -3.73 -20.04 16.21
C PHE A 371 -4.78 -19.52 17.20
N GLU A 372 -4.77 -20.03 18.44
CA GLU A 372 -5.73 -19.62 19.47
C GLU A 372 -5.60 -18.14 19.84
N GLU A 373 -4.38 -17.57 19.82
CA GLU A 373 -4.16 -16.15 20.10
C GLU A 373 -4.75 -15.27 19.00
N ILE A 374 -4.57 -15.65 17.71
CA ILE A 374 -5.21 -14.93 16.58
C ILE A 374 -6.74 -15.03 16.68
N LYS A 375 -7.26 -16.21 17.04
CA LYS A 375 -8.68 -16.43 17.25
C LYS A 375 -9.24 -15.51 18.36
N GLU A 376 -8.53 -15.39 19.48
CA GLU A 376 -8.89 -14.50 20.58
C GLU A 376 -8.87 -13.02 20.13
N LEU A 377 -7.90 -12.61 19.31
CA LEU A 377 -7.85 -11.27 18.74
C LEU A 377 -9.10 -10.97 17.88
N PHE A 378 -9.51 -11.89 16.98
CA PHE A 378 -10.75 -11.72 16.23
C PHE A 378 -11.97 -11.62 17.13
N LEU A 379 -12.11 -12.53 18.09
CA LEU A 379 -13.24 -12.54 19.03
C LEU A 379 -13.31 -11.26 19.87
N SER A 380 -12.17 -10.66 20.22
CA SER A 380 -12.13 -9.41 20.98
C SER A 380 -12.60 -8.18 20.18
N LEU A 381 -12.62 -8.29 18.86
CA LEU A 381 -13.09 -7.25 17.94
C LEU A 381 -14.57 -7.43 17.54
N MET A 382 -15.21 -8.51 17.98
CA MET A 382 -16.63 -8.81 17.78
C MET A 382 -17.44 -8.49 19.04
#